data_c1f5c6b8ff6b893fa30b1edb3fb00202
#
_entry.id   c1f5c6b8ff6b893fa30b1edb3fb00202
#
_cell.length_a   1.000
_cell.length_b   1.000
_cell.length_c   1.000
_cell.angle_alpha   90.00
_cell.angle_beta   90.00
_cell.angle_gamma   90.00
#
_symmetry.space_group_name_H-M   'P 1'
#
loop_
_entity.id
_entity.type
_entity.pdbx_description
1 polymer ?
#
loop_
_entity_poly.entity_id
_entity_poly.type
_entity_poly.pdbx_seq_one_letter_code
_entity_poly.pdbx_strand_id
1 'polypeptide(L)'
;NDLAVELSEDGTTFTIKSMNDPNAIVNLVVRRTAPGFKAGKTGKTLFGTDLSNPWGSMRHLFWPRCESEGTITTKDGPIDFKGRAFFAHALQGMKPHHAAAKWNFCNFQGPTYSAILMQFTTPPSYGSTVVAVGGIAKDGEIIVAGCESDVAHLETKSDSQNDWPEPTIIKYTWAGKTRDNKPVTAVIEGALEERL
;
A
#
# COMPACT_ATOMS: atom_id res chain seq x y z
N ASN A 1 -24.14 -8.94 -11.90
CA ASN A 1 -22.68 -9.16 -11.83
C ASN A 1 -22.35 -9.66 -10.45
N ASP A 2 -21.66 -10.80 -10.39
CA ASP A 2 -21.29 -11.45 -9.13
C ASP A 2 -20.04 -10.80 -8.49
N LEU A 3 -19.40 -9.88 -9.21
CA LEU A 3 -18.31 -9.04 -8.75
C LEU A 3 -18.50 -7.61 -9.26
N ALA A 4 -18.51 -6.65 -8.37
CA ALA A 4 -18.60 -5.23 -8.68
C ALA A 4 -17.72 -4.41 -7.73
N VAL A 5 -17.03 -3.43 -8.29
CA VAL A 5 -16.33 -2.36 -7.56
C VAL A 5 -16.78 -1.05 -8.21
N GLU A 6 -17.62 -0.32 -7.52
CA GLU A 6 -18.26 0.88 -8.04
C GLU A 6 -17.78 2.11 -7.28
N LEU A 7 -17.33 3.13 -8.01
CA LEU A 7 -16.97 4.43 -7.45
C LEU A 7 -18.19 5.36 -7.51
N SER A 8 -18.48 6.04 -6.41
CA SER A 8 -19.52 7.08 -6.37
C SER A 8 -19.22 8.23 -7.35
N GLU A 9 -20.25 8.95 -7.78
CA GLU A 9 -20.10 10.08 -8.73
C GLU A 9 -19.16 11.17 -8.21
N ASP A 10 -19.16 11.43 -6.90
CA ASP A 10 -18.29 12.40 -6.26
C ASP A 10 -16.84 11.88 -6.05
N GLY A 11 -16.57 10.63 -6.42
CA GLY A 11 -15.26 10.02 -6.33
C GLY A 11 -14.75 9.82 -4.89
N THR A 12 -15.64 9.69 -3.90
CA THR A 12 -15.24 9.57 -2.49
C THR A 12 -15.49 8.20 -1.87
N THR A 13 -16.29 7.36 -2.52
CA THR A 13 -16.77 6.10 -1.92
C THR A 13 -16.70 4.97 -2.93
N PHE A 14 -16.12 3.85 -2.53
CA PHE A 14 -16.26 2.59 -3.25
C PHE A 14 -17.31 1.70 -2.61
N THR A 15 -18.17 1.11 -3.43
CA THR A 15 -18.99 -0.03 -3.06
C THR A 15 -18.39 -1.28 -3.67
N ILE A 16 -18.11 -2.28 -2.83
CA ILE A 16 -17.45 -3.52 -3.22
C ILE A 16 -18.41 -4.68 -2.95
N LYS A 17 -18.72 -5.43 -3.98
CA LYS A 17 -19.58 -6.62 -3.89
C LYS A 17 -18.87 -7.79 -4.57
N SER A 18 -18.86 -8.94 -3.91
CA SER A 18 -18.43 -10.21 -4.49
C SER A 18 -19.36 -11.32 -4.03
N MET A 19 -19.94 -12.04 -4.98
CA MET A 19 -20.83 -13.18 -4.75
C MET A 19 -20.36 -14.42 -5.53
N ASN A 20 -19.12 -14.43 -6.00
CA ASN A 20 -18.58 -15.50 -6.84
C ASN A 20 -18.31 -16.80 -6.05
N ASP A 21 -18.02 -16.67 -4.76
CA ASP A 21 -17.81 -17.80 -3.87
C ASP A 21 -18.85 -17.75 -2.74
N PRO A 22 -19.71 -18.77 -2.58
CA PRO A 22 -20.69 -18.81 -1.51
C PRO A 22 -20.07 -18.83 -0.10
N ASN A 23 -18.79 -19.22 0.01
CA ASN A 23 -18.04 -19.19 1.27
C ASN A 23 -17.31 -17.87 1.53
N ALA A 24 -17.42 -16.91 0.61
CA ALA A 24 -16.76 -15.61 0.74
C ALA A 24 -17.58 -14.51 0.03
N ILE A 25 -18.78 -14.24 0.55
CA ILE A 25 -19.64 -13.16 0.05
C ILE A 25 -19.20 -11.84 0.70
N VAL A 26 -18.86 -10.86 -0.12
CA VAL A 26 -18.40 -9.54 0.32
C VAL A 26 -19.43 -8.47 -0.06
N ASN A 27 -19.77 -7.63 0.89
CA ASN A 27 -20.56 -6.42 0.68
C ASN A 27 -20.02 -5.31 1.57
N LEU A 28 -19.13 -4.49 1.03
CA LEU A 28 -18.43 -3.44 1.77
C LEU A 28 -18.61 -2.09 1.12
N VAL A 29 -18.62 -1.07 1.95
CA VAL A 29 -18.51 0.33 1.55
C VAL A 29 -17.19 0.87 2.12
N VAL A 30 -16.38 1.49 1.28
CA VAL A 30 -15.10 2.11 1.64
C VAL A 30 -15.15 3.59 1.28
N ARG A 31 -15.17 4.46 2.27
CA ARG A 31 -15.21 5.91 2.11
C ARG A 31 -13.88 6.53 2.48
N ARG A 32 -13.29 7.30 1.57
CA ARG A 32 -12.08 8.04 1.91
C ARG A 32 -12.39 9.17 2.89
N THR A 33 -11.55 9.31 3.89
CA THR A 33 -11.60 10.38 4.90
C THR A 33 -10.42 11.36 4.78
N ALA A 34 -9.51 11.09 3.83
CA ALA A 34 -8.45 12.01 3.40
C ALA A 34 -8.32 11.96 1.87
N PRO A 35 -7.76 13.00 1.22
CA PRO A 35 -7.48 12.97 -0.20
C PRO A 35 -6.62 11.79 -0.61
N GLY A 36 -6.78 11.31 -1.84
CA GLY A 36 -5.89 10.32 -2.43
C GLY A 36 -4.61 10.95 -2.99
N PHE A 37 -3.59 10.13 -3.19
CA PHE A 37 -2.38 10.52 -3.89
C PHE A 37 -1.92 9.47 -4.90
N LYS A 38 -1.09 9.90 -5.85
CA LYS A 38 -0.50 9.05 -6.89
C LYS A 38 0.98 8.87 -6.62
N ALA A 39 1.50 7.69 -6.96
CA ALA A 39 2.94 7.47 -7.01
C ALA A 39 3.57 8.27 -8.16
N GLY A 40 4.66 8.99 -7.88
CA GLY A 40 5.35 9.82 -8.86
C GLY A 40 4.50 11.00 -9.36
N LYS A 41 5.03 11.76 -10.34
CA LYS A 41 4.35 12.97 -10.85
C LYS A 41 3.05 12.66 -11.59
N THR A 42 3.01 11.54 -12.32
CA THR A 42 1.90 11.18 -13.21
C THR A 42 1.10 9.97 -12.72
N GLY A 43 1.41 9.43 -11.57
CA GLY A 43 0.89 8.16 -11.09
C GLY A 43 1.56 6.94 -11.70
N LYS A 44 2.67 7.13 -12.44
CA LYS A 44 3.44 6.05 -13.07
C LYS A 44 4.88 6.06 -12.58
N THR A 45 5.41 4.87 -12.33
CA THR A 45 6.83 4.58 -12.21
C THR A 45 7.26 3.88 -13.50
N LEU A 46 8.27 4.42 -14.18
CA LEU A 46 8.81 3.85 -15.41
C LEU A 46 10.12 3.13 -15.09
N PHE A 47 10.36 2.01 -15.74
CA PHE A 47 11.53 1.17 -15.53
C PHE A 47 12.36 1.11 -16.81
N GLY A 48 13.64 1.37 -16.69
CA GLY A 48 14.59 1.36 -17.78
C GLY A 48 15.57 2.52 -17.69
N THR A 49 16.66 2.42 -18.43
CA THR A 49 17.67 3.49 -18.57
C THR A 49 17.21 4.58 -19.54
N ASP A 50 16.34 4.22 -20.49
CA ASP A 50 15.69 5.15 -21.40
C ASP A 50 14.20 5.25 -21.03
N LEU A 51 13.82 6.36 -20.40
CA LEU A 51 12.43 6.61 -19.97
C LEU A 51 11.48 6.93 -21.13
N SER A 52 11.99 7.17 -22.34
CA SER A 52 11.17 7.28 -23.54
C SER A 52 10.77 5.91 -24.10
N ASN A 53 11.54 4.88 -23.76
CA ASN A 53 11.28 3.49 -24.12
C ASN A 53 11.50 2.54 -22.92
N PRO A 54 10.65 2.65 -21.88
CA PRO A 54 10.79 1.87 -20.66
C PRO A 54 10.48 0.40 -20.93
N TRP A 55 11.25 -0.52 -20.33
CA TRP A 55 10.95 -1.95 -20.39
C TRP A 55 9.74 -2.37 -19.57
N GLY A 56 9.29 -1.50 -18.65
CA GLY A 56 8.11 -1.75 -17.82
C GLY A 56 7.57 -0.49 -17.17
N SER A 57 6.37 -0.58 -16.65
CA SER A 57 5.75 0.50 -15.88
C SER A 57 4.82 -0.05 -14.81
N MET A 58 4.70 0.70 -13.73
CA MET A 58 3.69 0.46 -12.68
C MET A 58 2.91 1.74 -12.44
N ARG A 59 1.62 1.59 -12.16
CA ARG A 59 0.77 2.70 -11.70
C ARG A 59 0.27 2.38 -10.32
N HIS A 60 0.42 3.33 -9.39
CA HIS A 60 -0.11 3.23 -8.04
C HIS A 60 -0.87 4.50 -7.67
N LEU A 61 -2.05 4.27 -7.09
CA LEU A 61 -2.89 5.30 -6.50
C LEU A 61 -3.32 4.79 -5.12
N PHE A 62 -3.38 5.70 -4.15
CA PHE A 62 -3.70 5.36 -2.78
C PHE A 62 -4.76 6.31 -2.21
N TRP A 63 -5.71 5.75 -1.47
CA TRP A 63 -6.46 6.45 -0.45
C TRP A 63 -5.89 6.00 0.90
N PRO A 64 -5.02 6.80 1.51
CA PRO A 64 -4.26 6.35 2.67
C PRO A 64 -5.13 6.21 3.93
N ARG A 65 -6.27 6.88 3.97
CA ARG A 65 -7.17 6.88 5.11
C ARG A 65 -8.61 6.78 4.65
N CYS A 66 -9.26 5.70 5.06
CA CYS A 66 -10.65 5.41 4.77
C CYS A 66 -11.37 4.91 6.02
N GLU A 67 -12.68 5.00 5.99
CA GLU A 67 -13.58 4.20 6.82
C GLU A 67 -14.23 3.13 5.95
N SER A 68 -14.38 1.94 6.51
CA SER A 68 -15.10 0.85 5.85
C SER A 68 -16.14 0.27 6.76
N GLU A 69 -17.28 -0.09 6.18
CA GLU A 69 -18.35 -0.81 6.86
C GLU A 69 -19.01 -1.80 5.89
N GLY A 70 -19.62 -2.85 6.45
CA GLY A 70 -20.35 -3.85 5.69
C GLY A 70 -20.20 -5.24 6.28
N THR A 71 -20.43 -6.27 5.46
CA THR A 71 -20.43 -7.66 5.90
C THR A 71 -19.59 -8.52 4.95
N ILE A 72 -18.80 -9.41 5.53
CA ILE A 72 -18.16 -10.52 4.84
C ILE A 72 -18.78 -11.81 5.38
N THR A 73 -19.50 -12.54 4.54
CA THR A 73 -20.07 -13.83 4.92
C THR A 73 -19.11 -14.94 4.52
N THR A 74 -18.68 -15.70 5.49
CA THR A 74 -17.80 -16.88 5.33
C THR A 74 -18.57 -18.16 5.57
N LYS A 75 -17.93 -19.31 5.36
CA LYS A 75 -18.50 -20.62 5.74
C LYS A 75 -18.85 -20.73 7.23
N ASP A 76 -18.18 -19.96 8.09
CA ASP A 76 -18.37 -19.96 9.54
C ASP A 76 -19.38 -18.89 9.99
N GLY A 77 -19.97 -18.16 9.06
CA GLY A 77 -21.01 -17.16 9.31
C GLY A 77 -20.61 -15.74 8.87
N PRO A 78 -21.49 -14.77 9.09
CA PRO A 78 -21.25 -13.38 8.73
C PRO A 78 -20.30 -12.70 9.73
N ILE A 79 -19.40 -11.89 9.20
CA ILE A 79 -18.51 -11.01 9.95
C ILE A 79 -18.92 -9.58 9.63
N ASP A 80 -19.48 -8.87 10.59
CA ASP A 80 -19.75 -7.45 10.46
C ASP A 80 -18.44 -6.67 10.56
N PHE A 81 -18.14 -5.92 9.53
CA PHE A 81 -16.92 -5.15 9.40
C PHE A 81 -17.22 -3.67 9.57
N LYS A 82 -16.56 -3.03 10.55
CA LYS A 82 -16.58 -1.59 10.71
C LYS A 82 -15.24 -1.13 11.26
N GLY A 83 -14.55 -0.26 10.54
CA GLY A 83 -13.25 0.19 10.98
C GLY A 83 -12.52 1.07 9.97
N ARG A 84 -11.24 1.28 10.25
CA ARG A 84 -10.36 1.99 9.35
C ARG A 84 -9.88 1.08 8.24
N ALA A 85 -9.72 1.68 7.08
CA ALA A 85 -9.24 0.99 5.89
C ALA A 85 -8.31 1.90 5.08
N PHE A 86 -7.65 1.32 4.12
CA PHE A 86 -7.03 2.04 3.01
C PHE A 86 -7.49 1.42 1.70
N PHE A 87 -7.37 2.17 0.63
CA PHE A 87 -7.56 1.66 -0.72
C PHE A 87 -6.30 1.88 -1.53
N ALA A 88 -5.88 0.86 -2.24
CA ALA A 88 -4.77 0.92 -3.19
C ALA A 88 -5.22 0.38 -4.54
N HIS A 89 -4.87 1.09 -5.61
CA HIS A 89 -4.99 0.61 -6.97
C HIS A 89 -3.61 0.49 -7.58
N ALA A 90 -3.29 -0.71 -8.05
CA ALA A 90 -2.04 -1.00 -8.74
C ALA A 90 -2.35 -1.55 -10.14
N LEU A 91 -1.67 -1.01 -11.14
CA LEU A 91 -1.66 -1.56 -12.49
C LEU A 91 -0.20 -1.78 -12.90
N GLN A 92 0.13 -3.02 -13.18
CA GLN A 92 1.49 -3.45 -13.49
C GLN A 92 1.56 -3.96 -14.93
N GLY A 93 2.42 -3.35 -15.72
CA GLY A 93 2.63 -3.70 -17.14
C GLY A 93 3.65 -4.82 -17.36
N MET A 94 4.07 -5.52 -16.28
CA MET A 94 5.01 -6.64 -16.34
C MET A 94 4.62 -7.72 -15.32
N LYS A 95 5.20 -8.90 -15.45
CA LYS A 95 5.03 -9.96 -14.44
C LYS A 95 5.69 -9.55 -13.12
N PRO A 96 5.12 -9.91 -11.95
CA PRO A 96 5.61 -9.49 -10.64
C PRO A 96 7.09 -9.79 -10.40
N HIS A 97 7.58 -10.97 -10.81
CA HIS A 97 8.97 -11.38 -10.63
C HIS A 97 9.97 -10.63 -11.52
N HIS A 98 9.52 -9.91 -12.54
CA HIS A 98 10.37 -8.96 -13.29
C HIS A 98 10.48 -7.62 -12.58
N ALA A 99 9.47 -7.23 -11.82
CA ALA A 99 9.46 -5.96 -11.11
C ALA A 99 10.24 -6.03 -9.80
N ALA A 100 10.10 -7.13 -9.04
CA ALA A 100 10.62 -7.17 -7.69
C ALA A 100 11.14 -8.56 -7.28
N ALA A 101 12.35 -8.55 -6.72
CA ALA A 101 12.93 -9.67 -5.99
C ALA A 101 12.63 -9.60 -4.48
N LYS A 102 12.39 -8.40 -3.96
CA LYS A 102 12.07 -8.15 -2.54
C LYS A 102 10.97 -7.10 -2.44
N TRP A 103 10.10 -7.26 -1.44
CA TRP A 103 9.01 -6.34 -1.13
C TRP A 103 8.99 -6.01 0.35
N ASN A 104 8.71 -4.74 0.65
CA ASN A 104 8.31 -4.27 1.97
C ASN A 104 7.02 -3.47 1.80
N PHE A 105 6.07 -3.69 2.67
CA PHE A 105 4.82 -2.95 2.66
C PHE A 105 4.42 -2.56 4.07
N CYS A 106 4.02 -1.31 4.25
CA CYS A 106 3.46 -0.80 5.49
C CYS A 106 2.11 -0.17 5.22
N ASN A 107 1.10 -0.60 5.97
CA ASN A 107 -0.19 0.05 6.10
C ASN A 107 -0.44 0.33 7.58
N PHE A 108 -0.20 1.55 8.00
CA PHE A 108 -0.45 1.99 9.37
C PHE A 108 -1.75 2.80 9.44
N GLN A 109 -2.64 2.40 10.35
CA GLN A 109 -3.95 3.02 10.58
C GLN A 109 -4.13 3.39 12.05
N GLY A 110 -3.57 4.54 12.46
CA GLY A 110 -3.69 5.08 13.81
C GLY A 110 -4.92 5.98 14.01
N PRO A 111 -5.21 6.40 15.26
CA PRO A 111 -6.30 7.31 15.57
C PRO A 111 -6.25 8.62 14.78
N THR A 112 -5.09 9.23 14.70
CA THR A 112 -4.85 10.55 14.08
C THR A 112 -4.17 10.41 12.71
N TYR A 113 -3.18 9.52 12.59
CA TYR A 113 -2.37 9.36 11.38
C TYR A 113 -2.65 8.05 10.69
N SER A 114 -2.53 8.08 9.37
CA SER A 114 -2.42 6.89 8.52
C SER A 114 -1.21 7.04 7.62
N ALA A 115 -0.47 5.96 7.43
CA ALA A 115 0.73 5.97 6.59
C ALA A 115 0.77 4.73 5.70
N ILE A 116 1.19 4.92 4.47
CA ILE A 116 1.43 3.85 3.51
C ILE A 116 2.86 3.96 3.01
N LEU A 117 3.55 2.84 2.96
CA LEU A 117 4.84 2.70 2.31
C LEU A 117 4.88 1.38 1.57
N MET A 118 5.28 1.44 0.32
CA MET A 118 5.63 0.28 -0.48
C MET A 118 7.04 0.48 -1.01
N GLN A 119 7.91 -0.47 -0.74
CA GLN A 119 9.27 -0.50 -1.26
C GLN A 119 9.51 -1.86 -1.90
N PHE A 120 10.13 -1.86 -3.06
CA PHE A 120 10.61 -3.10 -3.68
C PHE A 120 11.98 -2.91 -4.31
N THR A 121 12.71 -4.01 -4.43
CA THR A 121 14.01 -4.04 -5.10
C THR A 121 13.88 -4.89 -6.35
N THR A 122 14.27 -4.33 -7.50
CA THR A 122 14.24 -5.08 -8.76
C THR A 122 15.23 -6.26 -8.72
N PRO A 123 15.00 -7.31 -9.51
CA PRO A 123 15.95 -8.41 -9.66
C PRO A 123 17.35 -7.93 -10.10
N PRO A 124 18.43 -8.69 -9.85
CA PRO A 124 19.78 -8.35 -10.31
C PRO A 124 19.88 -8.12 -11.81
N SER A 125 19.13 -8.88 -12.61
CA SER A 125 19.01 -8.71 -14.06
C SER A 125 18.45 -7.34 -14.49
N TYR A 126 17.81 -6.64 -13.57
CA TYR A 126 17.27 -5.27 -13.75
C TYR A 126 17.95 -4.25 -12.81
N GLY A 127 19.17 -4.56 -12.36
CA GLY A 127 20.06 -3.63 -11.66
C GLY A 127 19.84 -3.50 -10.15
N SER A 128 19.05 -4.36 -9.51
CA SER A 128 18.79 -4.32 -8.05
C SER A 128 18.37 -2.91 -7.55
N THR A 129 17.62 -2.20 -8.37
CA THR A 129 17.17 -0.82 -8.06
C THR A 129 16.09 -0.83 -7.00
N VAL A 130 16.25 0.01 -5.99
CA VAL A 130 15.21 0.23 -4.97
C VAL A 130 14.21 1.26 -5.46
N VAL A 131 12.94 0.91 -5.41
CA VAL A 131 11.81 1.79 -5.73
C VAL A 131 10.92 1.89 -4.49
N ALA A 132 10.70 3.10 -4.02
CA ALA A 132 9.86 3.36 -2.86
C ALA A 132 8.76 4.38 -3.18
N VAL A 133 7.56 4.12 -2.65
CA VAL A 133 6.40 4.99 -2.74
C VAL A 133 5.76 5.06 -1.36
N GLY A 134 5.56 6.26 -0.86
CA GLY A 134 4.95 6.43 0.45
C GLY A 134 4.18 7.74 0.59
N GLY A 135 3.38 7.81 1.64
CA GLY A 135 2.64 8.99 2.01
C GLY A 135 1.99 8.87 3.39
N ILE A 136 1.72 10.01 3.97
CA ILE A 136 1.13 10.16 5.30
C ILE A 136 -0.07 11.09 5.22
N ALA A 137 -1.17 10.67 5.80
CA ALA A 137 -2.37 11.48 6.03
C ALA A 137 -2.59 11.70 7.52
N LYS A 138 -3.16 12.85 7.85
CA LYS A 138 -3.61 13.23 9.19
C LYS A 138 -4.95 13.94 9.10
N ASP A 139 -5.95 13.47 9.83
CA ASP A 139 -7.23 14.16 10.05
C ASP A 139 -7.86 14.79 8.79
N GLY A 140 -7.89 14.02 7.70
CA GLY A 140 -8.50 14.48 6.45
C GLY A 140 -7.55 15.20 5.48
N GLU A 141 -6.27 15.32 5.80
CA GLU A 141 -5.27 15.99 4.97
C GLU A 141 -4.11 15.07 4.60
N ILE A 142 -3.50 15.30 3.44
CA ILE A 142 -2.21 14.69 3.09
C ILE A 142 -1.10 15.58 3.67
N ILE A 143 -0.32 15.03 4.59
CA ILE A 143 0.84 15.71 5.17
C ILE A 143 2.01 15.68 4.20
N VAL A 144 2.29 14.49 3.65
CA VAL A 144 3.33 14.26 2.65
C VAL A 144 2.94 13.10 1.76
N ALA A 145 3.24 13.20 0.47
CA ALA A 145 3.06 12.13 -0.50
C ALA A 145 4.15 12.16 -1.56
N GLY A 146 4.51 10.99 -2.10
CA GLY A 146 5.62 10.88 -3.06
C GLY A 146 6.95 11.24 -2.43
N CYS A 147 7.08 11.00 -1.13
CA CYS A 147 8.27 11.29 -0.34
C CYS A 147 9.36 10.24 -0.55
N GLU A 148 10.56 10.59 -0.18
CA GLU A 148 11.62 9.61 0.04
C GLU A 148 11.19 8.70 1.19
N SER A 149 11.26 7.41 0.94
CA SER A 149 10.81 6.40 1.90
C SER A 149 11.87 5.31 1.99
N ASP A 150 12.14 4.87 3.20
CA ASP A 150 13.13 3.84 3.47
C ASP A 150 12.60 2.78 4.44
N VAL A 151 13.12 1.56 4.31
CA VAL A 151 12.77 0.43 5.16
C VAL A 151 14.05 -0.25 5.62
N ALA A 152 14.21 -0.36 6.94
CA ALA A 152 15.31 -1.09 7.56
C ALA A 152 14.78 -2.25 8.39
N HIS A 153 15.30 -3.44 8.17
CA HIS A 153 15.11 -4.59 9.04
C HIS A 153 16.15 -4.48 10.16
N LEU A 154 15.72 -4.03 11.34
CA LEU A 154 16.63 -3.77 12.47
C LEU A 154 17.08 -5.07 13.14
N GLU A 155 16.19 -6.03 13.22
CA GLU A 155 16.47 -7.37 13.71
C GLU A 155 15.87 -8.42 12.77
N THR A 156 16.59 -9.52 12.63
CA THR A 156 16.16 -10.64 11.81
C THR A 156 16.41 -11.95 12.54
N LYS A 157 15.63 -12.99 12.25
CA LYS A 157 15.92 -14.38 12.60
C LYS A 157 15.96 -15.21 11.32
N SER A 158 16.72 -16.30 11.30
CA SER A 158 16.67 -17.27 10.20
C SER A 158 15.36 -18.04 10.24
N ASP A 159 14.71 -18.16 9.08
CA ASP A 159 13.65 -19.15 8.87
C ASP A 159 14.27 -20.55 8.87
N SER A 160 13.73 -21.45 9.70
CA SER A 160 14.25 -22.82 9.81
C SER A 160 14.05 -23.68 8.56
N GLN A 161 13.14 -23.26 7.67
CA GLN A 161 12.81 -24.03 6.45
C GLN A 161 13.59 -23.56 5.21
N ASN A 162 13.84 -22.26 5.10
CA ASN A 162 14.35 -21.65 3.88
C ASN A 162 15.68 -20.88 4.08
N ASP A 163 16.18 -20.81 5.30
CA ASP A 163 17.38 -20.02 5.68
C ASP A 163 17.28 -18.53 5.27
N TRP A 164 16.07 -17.99 5.21
CA TRP A 164 15.81 -16.60 4.87
C TRP A 164 15.87 -15.74 6.14
N PRO A 165 16.46 -14.54 6.06
CA PRO A 165 16.42 -13.59 7.17
C PRO A 165 15.02 -12.99 7.27
N GLU A 166 14.21 -13.54 8.16
CA GLU A 166 12.91 -12.98 8.49
C GLU A 166 13.04 -11.80 9.44
N PRO A 167 12.50 -10.63 9.11
CA PRO A 167 12.54 -9.50 10.02
C PRO A 167 11.69 -9.76 11.26
N THR A 168 12.21 -9.37 12.42
CA THR A 168 11.51 -9.37 13.70
C THR A 168 11.21 -7.96 14.19
N ILE A 169 12.08 -6.99 13.84
CA ILE A 169 11.85 -5.56 14.06
C ILE A 169 12.09 -4.83 12.74
N ILE A 170 11.10 -4.05 12.34
CA ILE A 170 11.16 -3.25 11.10
C ILE A 170 10.99 -1.78 11.43
N LYS A 171 11.80 -0.94 10.78
CA LYS A 171 11.70 0.51 10.81
C LYS A 171 11.33 1.03 9.42
N TYR A 172 10.25 1.81 9.37
CA TYR A 172 9.81 2.53 8.19
C TYR A 172 10.05 4.03 8.38
N THR A 173 10.59 4.68 7.37
CA THR A 173 10.89 6.12 7.39
C THR A 173 10.25 6.80 6.18
N TRP A 174 9.61 7.92 6.41
CA TRP A 174 9.12 8.84 5.39
C TRP A 174 9.82 10.18 5.58
N ALA A 175 10.45 10.68 4.53
CA ALA A 175 11.07 12.00 4.53
C ALA A 175 10.61 12.79 3.31
N GLY A 176 10.22 14.04 3.52
CA GLY A 176 9.72 14.86 2.43
C GLY A 176 9.40 16.29 2.88
N LYS A 177 8.54 16.94 2.12
CA LYS A 177 8.09 18.29 2.43
C LYS A 177 6.57 18.35 2.46
N THR A 178 6.04 19.10 3.40
CA THR A 178 4.63 19.45 3.44
C THR A 178 4.25 20.36 2.27
N ARG A 179 2.94 20.60 2.10
CA ARG A 179 2.43 21.54 1.09
C ARG A 179 3.05 22.94 1.21
N ASP A 180 3.38 23.36 2.43
CA ASP A 180 4.02 24.66 2.73
C ASP A 180 5.55 24.60 2.60
N ASN A 181 6.08 23.57 1.94
CA ASN A 181 7.52 23.36 1.71
C ASN A 181 8.37 23.18 2.99
N LYS A 182 7.73 22.86 4.12
CA LYS A 182 8.44 22.56 5.38
C LYS A 182 8.93 21.13 5.38
N PRO A 183 10.16 20.84 5.81
CA PRO A 183 10.65 19.46 5.90
C PRO A 183 9.85 18.70 6.94
N VAL A 184 9.57 17.45 6.64
CA VAL A 184 8.89 16.50 7.53
C VAL A 184 9.58 15.15 7.45
N THR A 185 9.78 14.55 8.61
CA THR A 185 10.23 13.16 8.74
C THR A 185 9.30 12.45 9.72
N ALA A 186 8.85 11.27 9.35
CA ALA A 186 8.10 10.38 10.22
C ALA A 186 8.77 9.01 10.24
N VAL A 187 8.69 8.36 11.39
CA VAL A 187 9.26 7.03 11.61
C VAL A 187 8.22 6.17 12.32
N ILE A 188 8.07 4.94 11.85
CA ILE A 188 7.36 3.87 12.54
C ILE A 188 8.35 2.74 12.74
N GLU A 189 8.51 2.30 13.96
CA GLU A 189 9.30 1.13 14.33
C GLU A 189 8.40 0.18 15.10
N GLY A 190 8.44 -1.09 14.76
CA GLY A 190 7.59 -2.09 15.36
C GLY A 190 8.16 -3.49 15.29
N ALA A 191 7.82 -4.28 16.32
CA ALA A 191 8.05 -5.70 16.32
C ALA A 191 6.94 -6.41 15.54
N LEU A 192 7.30 -7.50 14.86
CA LEU A 192 6.34 -8.39 14.22
C LEU A 192 5.88 -9.45 15.23
N GLU A 193 4.62 -9.37 15.63
CA GLU A 193 4.02 -10.29 16.60
C GLU A 193 3.46 -11.55 15.94
N GLU A 194 2.82 -11.37 14.77
CA GLU A 194 2.23 -12.47 13.99
C GLU A 194 2.77 -12.50 12.57
N ARG A 195 2.83 -13.69 12.00
CA ARG A 195 3.24 -13.95 10.63
C ARG A 195 2.20 -14.79 9.94
N LEU A 196 1.86 -14.37 8.74
CA LEU A 196 0.99 -15.11 7.85
C LEU A 196 1.75 -16.15 7.05
#